data_3d9e22f7f3cfe438adbf564e16a65872
#
_entry.id   3d9e22f7f3cfe438adbf564e16a65872
#
_cell.length_a   1.000
_cell.length_b   1.000
_cell.length_c   1.000
_cell.angle_alpha   90.00
_cell.angle_beta   90.00
_cell.angle_gamma   90.00
#
_symmetry.space_group_name_H-M   'P 1'
#
loop_
_entity.id
_entity.type
_entity.pdbx_description
1 polymer ?
#
loop_
_entity_poly.entity_id
_entity_poly.type
_entity_poly.pdbx_seq_one_letter_code
_entity_poly.pdbx_strand_id
1 'polypeptide(L)'
;ATVVVAADSEIQKVTDLTGPLTAAATDAPDVERICRILLEPANLSYPDIEVSLRPNPVLVAKAVMQGQVPVGFFPQDAYDELSSMVKKQLRELIRSRIYVVHSSLLASPGIAHLVEPIWHGLEQMSADPANAELLTALGAPHGWERLGQEDTEFMIDLMGALAQEGSPNR
;
A
#
# COMPACT_ATOMS: atom_id res chain seq x y z
N ALA A 1 -1.12 0.58 3.25
CA ALA A 1 -1.85 -0.67 3.06
C ALA A 1 -2.76 -0.94 4.27
N THR A 2 -3.84 -1.67 4.04
CA THR A 2 -4.83 -2.02 5.07
C THR A 2 -5.22 -3.48 4.91
N VAL A 3 -5.25 -4.22 6.02
CA VAL A 3 -5.73 -5.60 6.09
C VAL A 3 -7.11 -5.60 6.71
N VAL A 4 -8.06 -6.26 6.06
CA VAL A 4 -9.45 -6.32 6.52
C VAL A 4 -9.96 -7.76 6.62
N VAL A 5 -10.94 -7.97 7.48
CA VAL A 5 -11.73 -9.20 7.60
C VAL A 5 -13.22 -8.86 7.53
N ALA A 6 -14.10 -9.86 7.43
CA ALA A 6 -15.54 -9.63 7.54
C ALA A 6 -15.89 -9.09 8.94
N ALA A 7 -16.87 -8.20 9.02
CA ALA A 7 -17.24 -7.55 10.30
C ALA A 7 -17.75 -8.55 11.35
N ASP A 8 -18.37 -9.63 10.90
CA ASP A 8 -18.89 -10.74 11.73
C ASP A 8 -17.87 -11.86 11.95
N SER A 9 -16.64 -11.72 11.42
CA SER A 9 -15.57 -12.70 11.64
C SER A 9 -15.18 -12.79 13.12
N GLU A 10 -14.79 -13.99 13.57
CA GLU A 10 -14.22 -14.22 14.88
C GLU A 10 -12.80 -13.64 15.04
N ILE A 11 -12.13 -13.33 13.91
CA ILE A 11 -10.79 -12.72 13.87
C ILE A 11 -10.89 -11.26 14.33
N GLN A 12 -10.37 -10.96 15.53
CA GLN A 12 -10.43 -9.62 16.14
C GLN A 12 -9.10 -8.86 16.02
N LYS A 13 -8.00 -9.56 15.92
CA LYS A 13 -6.63 -9.03 15.87
C LYS A 13 -5.75 -9.91 14.97
N VAL A 14 -4.62 -9.38 14.55
CA VAL A 14 -3.68 -10.09 13.65
C VAL A 14 -3.27 -11.45 14.20
N THR A 15 -3.02 -11.54 15.50
CA THR A 15 -2.61 -12.80 16.16
C THR A 15 -3.69 -13.89 16.23
N ASP A 16 -4.93 -13.61 15.82
CA ASP A 16 -5.99 -14.61 15.71
C ASP A 16 -5.96 -15.31 14.35
N LEU A 17 -5.17 -14.80 13.40
CA LEU A 17 -4.98 -15.42 12.09
C LEU A 17 -4.12 -16.69 12.23
N THR A 18 -4.50 -17.71 11.51
CA THR A 18 -3.76 -18.98 11.42
C THR A 18 -3.52 -19.36 9.97
N GLY A 19 -2.37 -19.93 9.66
CA GLY A 19 -2.05 -20.40 8.33
C GLY A 19 -2.38 -21.87 8.09
N PRO A 20 -2.40 -22.31 6.86
CA PRO A 20 -2.32 -21.48 5.66
C PRO A 20 -3.63 -20.69 5.41
N LEU A 21 -3.54 -19.48 4.88
CA LEU A 21 -4.71 -18.68 4.56
C LEU A 21 -4.63 -18.10 3.13
N THR A 22 -5.79 -17.81 2.56
CA THR A 22 -5.90 -17.10 1.28
C THR A 22 -6.35 -15.67 1.54
N ALA A 23 -5.63 -14.70 0.99
CA ALA A 23 -6.02 -13.28 0.99
C ALA A 23 -6.51 -12.87 -0.39
N ALA A 24 -7.55 -12.05 -0.48
CA ALA A 24 -7.89 -11.38 -1.73
C ALA A 24 -7.14 -10.04 -1.82
N ALA A 25 -6.62 -9.72 -2.99
CA ALA A 25 -5.96 -8.44 -3.28
C ALA A 25 -6.21 -7.99 -4.72
N THR A 26 -5.96 -6.73 -5.02
CA THR A 26 -5.74 -6.26 -6.40
C THR A 26 -4.29 -6.51 -6.80
N ASP A 27 -3.98 -6.37 -8.09
CA ASP A 27 -2.60 -6.45 -8.59
C ASP A 27 -1.82 -5.19 -8.17
N ALA A 28 -1.32 -5.20 -6.93
CA ALA A 28 -0.55 -4.15 -6.30
C ALA A 28 0.55 -4.80 -5.42
N PRO A 29 1.70 -5.14 -6.01
CA PRO A 29 2.74 -5.93 -5.33
C PRO A 29 3.32 -5.26 -4.07
N ASP A 30 3.40 -3.94 -4.04
CA ASP A 30 3.81 -3.15 -2.88
C ASP A 30 2.82 -3.29 -1.72
N VAL A 31 1.53 -3.20 -2.01
CA VAL A 31 0.45 -3.38 -1.02
C VAL A 31 0.46 -4.80 -0.46
N GLU A 32 0.60 -5.81 -1.33
CA GLU A 32 0.71 -7.20 -0.90
C GLU A 32 1.88 -7.39 0.07
N ARG A 33 3.07 -6.89 -0.29
CA ARG A 33 4.27 -7.01 0.53
C ARG A 33 4.10 -6.35 1.90
N ILE A 34 3.59 -5.11 1.93
CA ILE A 34 3.33 -4.40 3.19
C ILE A 34 2.32 -5.17 4.03
N CYS A 35 1.24 -5.68 3.43
CA CYS A 35 0.25 -6.46 4.17
C CYS A 35 0.84 -7.74 4.77
N ARG A 36 1.75 -8.42 4.06
CA ARG A 36 2.47 -9.59 4.60
C ARG A 36 3.29 -9.23 5.84
N ILE A 37 4.03 -8.11 5.81
CA ILE A 37 4.76 -7.60 7.00
C ILE A 37 3.79 -7.32 8.16
N LEU A 38 2.65 -6.71 7.88
CA LEU A 38 1.63 -6.44 8.91
C LEU A 38 1.09 -7.73 9.56
N LEU A 39 1.24 -8.87 8.91
CA LEU A 39 0.80 -10.18 9.42
C LEU A 39 1.90 -10.98 10.14
N GLU A 40 3.15 -10.49 10.17
CA GLU A 40 4.24 -11.14 10.91
C GLU A 40 3.90 -11.47 12.38
N PRO A 41 3.15 -10.61 13.13
CA PRO A 41 2.77 -10.94 14.50
C PRO A 41 1.89 -12.20 14.64
N ALA A 42 1.31 -12.71 13.55
CA ALA A 42 0.60 -13.98 13.52
C ALA A 42 1.53 -15.18 13.24
N ASN A 43 2.84 -14.98 13.12
CA ASN A 43 3.82 -15.97 12.68
C ASN A 43 3.49 -16.60 11.31
N LEU A 44 2.88 -15.82 10.42
CA LEU A 44 2.59 -16.22 9.06
C LEU A 44 3.76 -15.83 8.17
N SER A 45 4.38 -16.82 7.56
CA SER A 45 5.47 -16.63 6.60
C SER A 45 4.95 -16.50 5.17
N TYR A 46 5.82 -16.17 4.24
CA TYR A 46 5.46 -15.99 2.84
C TYR A 46 4.67 -17.17 2.24
N PRO A 47 5.07 -18.45 2.43
CA PRO A 47 4.32 -19.59 1.90
C PRO A 47 2.98 -19.85 2.59
N ASP A 48 2.75 -19.30 3.78
CA ASP A 48 1.50 -19.51 4.52
C ASP A 48 0.35 -18.65 4.00
N ILE A 49 0.65 -17.66 3.15
CA ILE A 49 -0.34 -16.71 2.62
C ILE A 49 -0.40 -16.83 1.10
N GLU A 50 -1.47 -17.39 0.60
CA GLU A 50 -1.78 -17.38 -0.84
C GLU A 50 -2.57 -16.12 -1.19
N VAL A 51 -2.21 -15.43 -2.28
CA VAL A 51 -2.93 -14.24 -2.74
C VAL A 51 -3.77 -14.56 -3.96
N SER A 52 -5.07 -14.33 -3.83
CA SER A 52 -6.07 -14.48 -4.89
C SER A 52 -6.43 -13.12 -5.48
N LEU A 53 -5.92 -12.83 -6.68
CA LEU A 53 -6.12 -11.53 -7.31
C LEU A 53 -7.57 -11.27 -7.70
N ARG A 54 -8.01 -10.04 -7.56
CA ARG A 54 -9.31 -9.51 -7.97
C ARG A 54 -9.11 -8.28 -8.85
N PRO A 55 -9.99 -8.06 -9.84
CA PRO A 55 -9.87 -6.95 -10.78
C PRO A 55 -9.93 -5.55 -10.16
N ASN A 56 -10.59 -5.40 -9.01
CA ASN A 56 -10.75 -4.10 -8.34
C ASN A 56 -11.03 -4.27 -6.82
N PRO A 57 -10.89 -3.18 -6.03
CA PRO A 57 -11.09 -3.21 -4.58
C PRO A 57 -12.50 -3.63 -4.14
N VAL A 58 -13.53 -3.32 -4.93
CA VAL A 58 -14.92 -3.70 -4.61
C VAL A 58 -15.08 -5.22 -4.65
N LEU A 59 -14.41 -5.91 -5.59
CA LEU A 59 -14.43 -7.37 -5.68
C LEU A 59 -13.57 -8.03 -4.60
N VAL A 60 -12.51 -7.37 -4.13
CA VAL A 60 -11.78 -7.80 -2.92
C VAL A 60 -12.71 -7.75 -1.71
N ALA A 61 -13.37 -6.61 -1.49
CA ALA A 61 -14.34 -6.45 -0.41
C ALA A 61 -15.44 -7.52 -0.47
N LYS A 62 -16.01 -7.75 -1.64
CA LYS A 62 -17.05 -8.75 -1.85
C LYS A 62 -16.58 -10.17 -1.50
N ALA A 63 -15.36 -10.54 -1.88
CA ALA A 63 -14.80 -11.86 -1.56
C ALA A 63 -14.67 -12.08 -0.06
N VAL A 64 -14.25 -11.05 0.69
CA VAL A 64 -14.18 -11.10 2.16
C VAL A 64 -15.58 -11.18 2.78
N MET A 65 -16.49 -10.30 2.38
CA MET A 65 -17.87 -10.24 2.91
C MET A 65 -18.66 -11.52 2.67
N GLN A 66 -18.37 -12.24 1.59
CA GLN A 66 -19.03 -13.51 1.24
C GLN A 66 -18.32 -14.73 1.84
N GLY A 67 -17.28 -14.55 2.63
CA GLY A 67 -16.51 -15.65 3.24
C GLY A 67 -15.74 -16.50 2.22
N GLN A 68 -15.52 -15.99 0.99
CA GLN A 68 -14.71 -16.70 -0.02
C GLN A 68 -13.23 -16.75 0.40
N VAL A 69 -12.77 -15.70 1.08
CA VAL A 69 -11.45 -15.61 1.69
C VAL A 69 -11.58 -14.97 3.08
N PRO A 70 -10.73 -15.34 4.04
CA PRO A 70 -10.79 -14.77 5.39
C PRO A 70 -10.28 -13.32 5.45
N VAL A 71 -9.39 -12.91 4.54
CA VAL A 71 -8.64 -11.66 4.60
C VAL A 71 -8.64 -10.94 3.26
N GLY A 72 -8.71 -9.61 3.30
CA GLY A 72 -8.53 -8.72 2.15
C GLY A 72 -7.38 -7.75 2.36
N PHE A 73 -6.57 -7.56 1.31
CA PHE A 73 -5.48 -6.59 1.25
C PHE A 73 -5.90 -5.41 0.37
N PHE A 74 -5.73 -4.21 0.89
CA PHE A 74 -6.13 -2.98 0.20
C PHE A 74 -5.03 -1.93 0.20
N PRO A 75 -4.87 -1.18 -0.91
CA PRO A 75 -4.36 0.19 -0.82
C PRO A 75 -5.22 0.97 0.18
N GLN A 76 -4.60 1.81 0.98
CA GLN A 76 -5.31 2.51 2.06
C GLN A 76 -6.36 3.47 1.53
N ASP A 77 -6.03 4.23 0.49
CA ASP A 77 -6.91 5.12 -0.24
C ASP A 77 -8.11 4.38 -0.84
N ALA A 78 -7.85 3.26 -1.54
CA ALA A 78 -8.90 2.44 -2.12
C ALA A 78 -9.87 1.86 -1.07
N TYR A 79 -9.39 1.51 0.12
CA TYR A 79 -10.25 1.12 1.23
C TYR A 79 -11.08 2.30 1.75
N ASP A 80 -10.46 3.47 1.88
CA ASP A 80 -11.13 4.67 2.38
C ASP A 80 -12.21 5.17 1.42
N GLU A 81 -12.08 4.93 0.12
CA GLU A 81 -13.06 5.24 -0.92
C GLU A 81 -14.24 4.26 -0.99
N LEU A 82 -14.16 3.10 -0.36
CA LEU A 82 -15.29 2.17 -0.31
C LEU A 82 -16.51 2.84 0.34
N SER A 83 -17.70 2.53 -0.18
CA SER A 83 -18.94 3.07 0.38
C SER A 83 -19.09 2.70 1.85
N SER A 84 -19.76 3.57 2.61
CA SER A 84 -20.02 3.34 4.04
C SER A 84 -20.81 2.04 4.31
N MET A 85 -21.63 1.61 3.36
CA MET A 85 -22.38 0.35 3.44
C MET A 85 -21.44 -0.85 3.36
N VAL A 86 -20.44 -0.83 2.47
CA VAL A 86 -19.43 -1.88 2.34
C VAL A 86 -18.51 -1.88 3.56
N LYS A 87 -18.02 -0.70 3.97
CA LYS A 87 -17.13 -0.58 5.16
C LYS A 87 -17.78 -1.10 6.44
N LYS A 88 -19.11 -0.96 6.61
CA LYS A 88 -19.82 -1.54 7.77
C LYS A 88 -19.82 -3.06 7.81
N GLN A 89 -19.61 -3.73 6.69
CA GLN A 89 -19.54 -5.20 6.59
C GLN A 89 -18.10 -5.72 6.66
N LEU A 90 -17.14 -4.81 6.79
CA LEU A 90 -15.72 -5.11 6.95
C LEU A 90 -15.22 -4.57 8.29
N ARG A 91 -14.22 -5.24 8.83
CA ARG A 91 -13.44 -4.77 9.97
C ARG A 91 -12.01 -4.55 9.52
N GLU A 92 -11.49 -3.36 9.74
CA GLU A 92 -10.06 -3.10 9.62
C GLU A 92 -9.34 -3.83 10.76
N LEU A 93 -8.49 -4.78 10.41
CA LEU A 93 -7.72 -5.56 11.38
C LEU A 93 -6.43 -4.84 11.75
N ILE A 94 -5.75 -4.30 10.74
CA ILE A 94 -4.55 -3.50 10.90
C ILE A 94 -4.35 -2.59 9.68
N ARG A 95 -3.82 -1.40 9.93
CA ARG A 95 -3.45 -0.41 8.92
C ARG A 95 -1.97 -0.08 9.04
N SER A 96 -1.27 -0.04 7.91
CA SER A 96 0.13 0.38 7.86
C SER A 96 0.26 1.84 8.31
N ARG A 97 1.31 2.09 9.07
CA ARG A 97 1.80 3.44 9.39
C ARG A 97 3.11 3.75 8.67
N ILE A 98 3.43 2.97 7.64
CA ILE A 98 4.61 3.19 6.80
C ILE A 98 4.26 4.30 5.83
N TYR A 99 4.85 5.49 6.02
CA TYR A 99 4.65 6.68 5.19
C TYR A 99 5.83 6.95 4.26
N VAL A 100 6.83 6.06 4.26
CA VAL A 100 8.07 6.22 3.49
C VAL A 100 7.99 5.62 2.08
N VAL A 101 6.94 4.86 1.77
CA VAL A 101 6.71 4.33 0.41
C VAL A 101 5.78 5.29 -0.33
N HIS A 102 6.33 6.03 -1.27
CA HIS A 102 5.60 7.00 -2.08
C HIS A 102 6.14 7.03 -3.51
N SER A 103 5.38 7.62 -4.42
CA SER A 103 5.83 7.81 -5.79
C SER A 103 6.98 8.81 -5.82
N SER A 104 8.06 8.46 -6.50
CA SER A 104 9.24 9.32 -6.62
C SER A 104 9.48 9.72 -8.07
N LEU A 105 9.77 11.00 -8.28
CA LEU A 105 10.25 11.52 -9.56
C LEU A 105 11.78 11.42 -9.59
N LEU A 106 12.30 10.65 -10.51
CA LEU A 106 13.74 10.42 -10.67
C LEU A 106 14.26 11.10 -11.93
N ALA A 107 15.40 11.79 -11.81
CA ALA A 107 16.11 12.35 -12.94
C ALA A 107 17.24 11.43 -13.38
N SER A 108 17.35 11.12 -14.67
CA SER A 108 18.49 10.40 -15.20
C SER A 108 19.78 11.25 -15.12
N PRO A 109 20.97 10.63 -15.03
CA PRO A 109 22.24 11.36 -14.97
C PRO A 109 22.43 12.34 -16.16
N GLY A 110 21.90 12.02 -17.35
CA GLY A 110 22.00 12.88 -18.53
C GLY A 110 21.29 14.23 -18.41
N ILE A 111 20.31 14.35 -17.52
CA ILE A 111 19.56 15.58 -17.27
C ILE A 111 19.81 16.16 -15.86
N ALA A 112 20.89 15.75 -15.21
CA ALA A 112 21.21 16.22 -13.84
C ALA A 112 21.28 17.75 -13.74
N HIS A 113 21.72 18.45 -14.81
CA HIS A 113 21.76 19.90 -14.88
C HIS A 113 20.37 20.58 -14.87
N LEU A 114 19.29 19.84 -15.12
CA LEU A 114 17.92 20.34 -15.08
C LEU A 114 17.22 20.08 -13.74
N VAL A 115 17.85 19.36 -12.81
CA VAL A 115 17.22 18.99 -11.54
C VAL A 115 16.81 20.22 -10.74
N GLU A 116 17.71 21.19 -10.56
CA GLU A 116 17.39 22.41 -9.80
C GLU A 116 16.31 23.29 -10.48
N PRO A 117 16.37 23.55 -11.80
CA PRO A 117 15.26 24.23 -12.48
C PRO A 117 13.91 23.52 -12.35
N ILE A 118 13.89 22.17 -12.49
CA ILE A 118 12.67 21.38 -12.34
C ILE A 118 12.15 21.47 -10.91
N TRP A 119 13.04 21.28 -9.94
CA TRP A 119 12.68 21.37 -8.52
C TRP A 119 12.05 22.73 -8.18
N HIS A 120 12.68 23.82 -8.61
CA HIS A 120 12.13 25.16 -8.40
C HIS A 120 10.73 25.35 -9.00
N GLY A 121 10.49 24.78 -10.19
CA GLY A 121 9.15 24.77 -10.81
C GLY A 121 8.14 23.99 -9.98
N LEU A 122 8.51 22.83 -9.42
CA LEU A 122 7.66 22.02 -8.56
C LEU A 122 7.35 22.71 -7.23
N GLU A 123 8.33 23.41 -6.65
CA GLU A 123 8.11 24.22 -5.43
C GLU A 123 7.11 25.36 -5.70
N GLN A 124 7.29 26.10 -6.80
CA GLN A 124 6.37 27.17 -7.18
C GLN A 124 4.95 26.63 -7.43
N MET A 125 4.84 25.50 -8.13
CA MET A 125 3.56 24.85 -8.35
C MET A 125 2.89 24.45 -7.04
N SER A 126 3.65 23.95 -6.07
CA SER A 126 3.14 23.53 -4.74
C SER A 126 2.72 24.73 -3.88
N ALA A 127 3.39 25.87 -4.04
CA ALA A 127 3.10 27.09 -3.28
C ALA A 127 1.87 27.85 -3.80
N ASP A 128 1.45 27.61 -5.03
CA ASP A 128 0.32 28.33 -5.66
C ASP A 128 -1.01 27.62 -5.33
N PRO A 129 -1.91 28.26 -4.57
CA PRO A 129 -3.24 27.69 -4.25
C PRO A 129 -4.09 27.34 -5.48
N ALA A 130 -3.84 28.01 -6.63
CA ALA A 130 -4.55 27.70 -7.87
C ALA A 130 -4.27 26.28 -8.38
N ASN A 131 -3.18 25.64 -7.94
CA ASN A 131 -2.81 24.29 -8.32
C ASN A 131 -3.31 23.21 -7.35
N ALA A 132 -4.06 23.54 -6.30
CA ALA A 132 -4.46 22.59 -5.26
C ALA A 132 -5.26 21.40 -5.82
N GLU A 133 -6.17 21.63 -6.77
CA GLU A 133 -6.95 20.58 -7.41
C GLU A 133 -6.05 19.68 -8.28
N LEU A 134 -5.12 20.28 -9.03
CA LEU A 134 -4.17 19.55 -9.86
C LEU A 134 -3.25 18.68 -8.99
N LEU A 135 -2.69 19.23 -7.92
CA LEU A 135 -1.84 18.48 -6.99
C LEU A 135 -2.59 17.31 -6.35
N THR A 136 -3.85 17.52 -5.98
CA THR A 136 -4.70 16.44 -5.46
C THR A 136 -4.92 15.35 -6.50
N ALA A 137 -5.20 15.72 -7.75
CA ALA A 137 -5.38 14.77 -8.85
C ALA A 137 -4.10 13.99 -9.18
N LEU A 138 -2.93 14.58 -8.95
CA LEU A 138 -1.61 13.94 -9.09
C LEU A 138 -1.22 13.06 -7.89
N GLY A 139 -2.05 13.00 -6.84
CA GLY A 139 -1.72 12.27 -5.62
C GLY A 139 -0.70 12.98 -4.71
N ALA A 140 -0.45 14.27 -4.93
CA ALA A 140 0.47 15.10 -4.17
C ALA A 140 -0.26 16.30 -3.49
N PRO A 141 -1.31 16.07 -2.66
CA PRO A 141 -2.13 17.15 -2.11
C PRO A 141 -1.35 18.12 -1.20
N HIS A 142 -0.21 17.70 -0.70
CA HIS A 142 0.68 18.53 0.15
C HIS A 142 1.87 19.10 -0.64
N GLY A 143 1.88 18.94 -1.98
CA GLY A 143 2.97 19.35 -2.84
C GLY A 143 4.09 18.31 -2.96
N TRP A 144 5.25 18.77 -3.40
CA TRP A 144 6.43 17.96 -3.65
C TRP A 144 7.45 18.16 -2.52
N GLU A 145 8.07 17.08 -2.10
CA GLU A 145 9.16 17.10 -1.13
C GLU A 145 10.43 16.54 -1.76
N ARG A 146 11.57 17.16 -1.46
CA ARG A 146 12.86 16.67 -1.92
C ARG A 146 13.34 15.57 -0.97
N LEU A 147 13.52 14.38 -1.50
CA LEU A 147 14.07 13.26 -0.73
C LEU A 147 15.54 13.47 -0.46
N GLY A 148 15.93 13.26 0.79
CA GLY A 148 17.31 13.14 1.19
C GLY A 148 17.95 11.83 0.70
N GLN A 149 19.28 11.78 0.76
CA GLN A 149 19.99 10.55 0.42
C GLN A 149 19.62 9.40 1.38
N GLU A 150 19.51 9.69 2.67
CA GLU A 150 19.14 8.70 3.69
C GLU A 150 17.73 8.13 3.47
N ASP A 151 16.76 8.99 3.12
CA ASP A 151 15.39 8.55 2.80
C ASP A 151 15.36 7.66 1.57
N THR A 152 16.16 8.02 0.55
CA THR A 152 16.26 7.25 -0.69
C THR A 152 16.91 5.89 -0.45
N GLU A 153 18.01 5.85 0.30
CA GLU A 153 18.70 4.61 0.69
C GLU A 153 17.77 3.72 1.51
N PHE A 154 17.08 4.28 2.49
CA PHE A 154 16.10 3.55 3.29
C PHE A 154 14.98 2.93 2.43
N MET A 155 14.43 3.67 1.46
CA MET A 155 13.42 3.14 0.54
C MET A 155 13.99 1.99 -0.32
N ILE A 156 15.22 2.13 -0.82
CA ILE A 156 15.88 1.10 -1.63
C ILE A 156 16.10 -0.16 -0.79
N ASP A 157 16.58 -0.02 0.43
CA ASP A 157 16.83 -1.13 1.34
C ASP A 157 15.53 -1.85 1.72
N LEU A 158 14.49 -1.09 2.04
CA LEU A 158 13.16 -1.62 2.34
C LEU A 158 12.61 -2.43 1.15
N MET A 159 12.65 -1.86 -0.04
CA MET A 159 12.18 -2.54 -1.25
C MET A 159 13.06 -3.74 -1.62
N GLY A 160 14.36 -3.64 -1.39
CA GLY A 160 15.33 -4.72 -1.60
C GLY A 160 15.10 -5.91 -0.65
N ALA A 161 14.90 -5.65 0.64
CA ALA A 161 14.56 -6.67 1.64
C ALA A 161 13.25 -7.38 1.27
N LEU A 162 12.22 -6.62 0.93
CA LEU A 162 10.93 -7.15 0.50
C LEU A 162 11.01 -7.98 -0.79
N ALA A 163 11.94 -7.66 -1.70
CA ALA A 163 12.14 -8.41 -2.94
C ALA A 163 12.85 -9.76 -2.69
N GLN A 164 13.73 -9.85 -1.70
CA GLN A 164 14.47 -11.08 -1.39
C GLN A 164 13.59 -12.13 -0.72
N GLU A 165 12.67 -11.73 0.14
CA GLU A 165 11.73 -12.64 0.80
C GLU A 165 10.68 -13.23 -0.17
N GLY A 166 10.44 -12.58 -1.30
CA GLY A 166 9.48 -13.01 -2.33
C GLY A 166 10.04 -13.90 -3.43
N SER A 167 11.33 -14.21 -3.45
CA SER A 167 11.92 -15.15 -4.42
C SER A 167 11.92 -16.56 -3.83
N PRO A 168 11.06 -17.48 -4.29
CA PRO A 168 11.28 -18.89 -4.00
C PRO A 168 12.62 -19.28 -4.60
N ASN A 169 13.48 -19.85 -3.78
CA ASN A 169 14.74 -20.45 -4.19
C ASN A 169 14.53 -21.26 -5.49
N ARG A 170 15.14 -20.82 -6.58
CA ARG A 170 15.26 -21.61 -7.80
C ARG A 170 16.31 -22.69 -7.60
#